data_951c7d99a568bfe47dbcfb95835c592a
#
_entry.id   951c7d99a568bfe47dbcfb95835c592a
#
_cell.length_a   1.000
_cell.length_b   1.000
_cell.length_c   1.000
_cell.angle_alpha   90.00
_cell.angle_beta   90.00
_cell.angle_gamma   90.00
#
_symmetry.space_group_name_H-M   'P 1'
#
loop_
_entity.id
_entity.type
_entity.pdbx_description
1 polymer ?
#
loop_
_entity_poly.entity_id
_entity_poly.type
_entity_poly.pdbx_seq_one_letter_code
_entity_poly.pdbx_strand_id
1 'polypeptide(L)'
;MHNVTSVYASHKKEDEEDEDANDHLAKAKSEEQQFSELCRDDVEQGPIHGGRGREKELWSAYNQVNRKFSEVVVQCFNEGDLVWIHGFHLLILPSYLTRRISMAKIGIFLHTPFPSSEIFRTLWCREDLLRGILNADQVGFHLFEYARHFLTCCRRLLGLNYGMIPDGNGGYTLAIDTNGRHVAVTSIHASIEPPVLNQILRHESVVREAQAIRQRHPGKTIFCSIDRLESLKGVPLKLLAMERFLKRCPEWIGRIVLIQIGITAWERGDDYIKTRNEVQEMVNRINTLYPGTVVFKELPDWQMRLQQRLALMKAADVVMVTPIRDGLNLIPLEFTIAHQDCLTPEGHRDHRRRGLVILSEFTSSTRIMRGALHVSV
;
A
#
# COMPACT_ATOMS: atom_id res chain seq x y z
N MET A 1 21.88 22.56 -1.01
CA MET A 1 21.01 21.39 -0.73
C MET A 1 19.61 21.82 -1.13
N HIS A 2 19.03 21.17 -2.14
CA HIS A 2 17.65 21.48 -2.52
C HIS A 2 16.71 20.81 -1.52
N ASN A 3 15.79 21.58 -0.94
CA ASN A 3 14.76 21.00 -0.08
C ASN A 3 13.77 20.22 -0.94
N VAL A 4 13.44 19.01 -0.53
CA VAL A 4 12.41 18.18 -1.16
C VAL A 4 11.15 18.27 -0.31
N THR A 5 10.13 18.95 -0.83
CA THR A 5 8.82 19.01 -0.19
C THR A 5 7.99 17.81 -0.63
N SER A 6 7.83 16.83 0.25
CA SER A 6 6.98 15.66 0.01
C SER A 6 5.54 15.95 0.45
N VAL A 7 4.60 15.77 -0.46
CA VAL A 7 3.17 15.91 -0.18
C VAL A 7 2.56 14.52 -0.06
N TYR A 8 2.16 14.15 1.15
CA TYR A 8 1.50 12.87 1.45
C TYR A 8 0.02 13.11 1.73
N ALA A 9 -0.83 12.32 1.10
CA ALA A 9 -2.23 12.15 1.47
C ALA A 9 -2.40 10.90 2.35
N SER A 10 -1.68 10.83 3.47
CA SER A 10 -1.84 9.76 4.46
C SER A 10 -1.44 10.23 5.85
N HIS A 11 -2.19 9.78 6.86
CA HIS A 11 -1.94 10.08 8.26
C HIS A 11 -0.55 9.61 8.70
N LYS A 12 0.34 10.54 9.06
CA LYS A 12 1.41 10.27 10.00
C LYS A 12 1.18 11.13 11.22
N LYS A 13 0.99 10.47 12.37
CA LYS A 13 1.09 11.13 13.68
C LYS A 13 2.56 11.27 14.05
N GLU A 14 2.89 12.49 14.33
CA GLU A 14 3.73 13.12 15.34
C GLU A 14 4.86 12.32 15.98
N ASP A 15 6.05 12.94 15.93
CA ASP A 15 6.73 13.42 17.14
C ASP A 15 7.71 14.49 16.70
N GLU A 16 7.58 15.67 17.33
CA GLU A 16 8.46 16.82 17.50
C GLU A 16 7.92 18.17 17.04
N GLU A 17 8.04 19.09 17.98
CA GLU A 17 7.44 20.39 18.14
C GLU A 17 7.88 21.43 17.11
N ASP A 18 6.88 22.01 16.41
CA ASP A 18 6.90 23.38 15.88
C ASP A 18 5.45 23.91 15.97
N GLU A 19 5.17 24.80 16.90
CA GLU A 19 3.82 25.23 17.27
C GLU A 19 3.04 25.89 16.12
N ASP A 20 3.68 26.58 15.19
CA ASP A 20 3.02 27.23 14.04
C ASP A 20 2.68 26.26 12.89
N ALA A 21 3.50 25.24 12.65
CA ALA A 21 3.20 24.19 11.69
C ALA A 21 2.07 23.26 12.19
N ASN A 22 1.96 23.08 13.51
CA ASN A 22 0.92 22.27 14.14
C ASN A 22 -0.48 22.86 14.01
N ASP A 23 -0.66 24.18 14.05
CA ASP A 23 -1.97 24.82 13.94
C ASP A 23 -2.53 24.71 12.50
N HIS A 24 -1.68 24.82 11.48
CA HIS A 24 -2.04 24.58 10.09
C HIS A 24 -2.31 23.11 9.80
N LEU A 25 -1.56 22.21 10.42
CA LEU A 25 -1.76 20.76 10.30
C LEU A 25 -3.02 20.29 11.05
N ALA A 26 -3.29 20.86 12.23
CA ALA A 26 -4.51 20.59 13.00
C ALA A 26 -5.76 21.06 12.25
N LYS A 27 -5.68 22.21 11.56
CA LYS A 27 -6.78 22.74 10.73
C LYS A 27 -7.02 21.88 9.48
N ALA A 28 -5.96 21.42 8.82
CA ALA A 28 -6.04 20.46 7.72
C ALA A 28 -6.63 19.11 8.17
N LYS A 29 -6.24 18.61 9.35
CA LYS A 29 -6.81 17.36 9.96
C LYS A 29 -8.28 17.53 10.33
N SER A 30 -8.70 18.68 10.86
CA SER A 30 -10.11 18.98 11.15
C SER A 30 -10.96 19.01 9.87
N GLU A 31 -10.43 19.55 8.79
CA GLU A 31 -11.09 19.59 7.51
C GLU A 31 -11.13 18.23 6.81
N GLU A 32 -10.13 17.37 7.05
CA GLU A 32 -10.09 15.98 6.58
C GLU A 32 -11.07 15.09 7.38
N GLN A 33 -11.23 15.33 8.68
CA GLN A 33 -12.27 14.71 9.48
C GLN A 33 -13.68 15.14 9.03
N GLN A 34 -13.89 16.42 8.74
CA GLN A 34 -15.14 16.91 8.15
C GLN A 34 -15.42 16.30 6.77
N PHE A 35 -14.37 16.08 5.95
CA PHE A 35 -14.51 15.39 4.67
C PHE A 35 -14.85 13.89 4.87
N SER A 36 -14.21 13.23 5.84
CA SER A 36 -14.54 11.84 6.22
C SER A 36 -15.96 11.72 6.78
N GLU A 37 -16.44 12.72 7.52
CA GLU A 37 -17.83 12.79 8.01
C GLU A 37 -18.83 13.07 6.90
N LEU A 38 -18.52 14.00 6.01
CA LEU A 38 -19.33 14.24 4.79
C LEU A 38 -19.44 12.99 3.91
N CYS A 39 -18.36 12.20 3.80
CA CYS A 39 -18.41 10.91 3.11
C CYS A 39 -19.18 9.84 3.88
N ARG A 40 -19.34 9.95 5.21
CA ARG A 40 -20.15 9.02 6.03
C ARG A 40 -21.64 9.28 5.89
N ASP A 41 -22.05 10.53 5.94
CA ASP A 41 -23.48 10.89 5.90
C ASP A 41 -24.15 10.50 4.57
N ASP A 42 -23.38 10.45 3.46
CA ASP A 42 -23.88 10.02 2.15
C ASP A 42 -23.96 8.49 1.99
N VAL A 43 -23.36 7.70 2.86
CA VAL A 43 -23.33 6.22 2.76
C VAL A 43 -24.55 5.57 3.45
N GLU A 44 -25.23 6.25 4.37
CA GLU A 44 -26.40 5.72 5.07
C GLU A 44 -27.70 5.68 4.21
N GLN A 45 -27.68 6.21 3.00
CA GLN A 45 -28.85 6.21 2.11
C GLN A 45 -28.77 5.20 0.97
N GLY A 46 -29.10 3.92 1.25
CA GLY A 46 -29.71 2.96 0.34
C GLY A 46 -28.93 2.47 -0.89
N PRO A 47 -29.43 1.45 -1.61
CA PRO A 47 -28.70 0.72 -2.64
C PRO A 47 -28.42 1.57 -3.88
N ILE A 48 -27.27 1.29 -4.49
CA ILE A 48 -26.62 1.88 -5.67
C ILE A 48 -27.60 2.13 -6.84
N HIS A 49 -28.32 3.25 -6.80
CA HIS A 49 -29.08 3.80 -7.92
C HIS A 49 -28.93 5.33 -8.03
N GLY A 50 -27.81 5.85 -7.57
CA GLY A 50 -27.43 7.25 -7.75
C GLY A 50 -26.67 7.44 -9.06
N GLY A 51 -27.40 7.66 -10.15
CA GLY A 51 -26.81 7.94 -11.44
C GLY A 51 -25.89 9.17 -11.46
N ARG A 52 -25.46 9.59 -12.64
CA ARG A 52 -24.51 10.69 -12.97
C ARG A 52 -24.45 11.92 -12.04
N GLY A 53 -25.42 12.13 -11.15
CA GLY A 53 -25.43 13.17 -10.13
C GLY A 53 -24.37 12.96 -9.06
N ARG A 54 -24.35 11.78 -8.42
CA ARG A 54 -23.41 11.41 -7.35
C ARG A 54 -21.96 11.38 -7.82
N GLU A 55 -21.73 10.89 -9.05
CA GLU A 55 -20.37 10.91 -9.62
C GLU A 55 -19.82 12.33 -9.79
N LYS A 56 -20.68 13.30 -10.15
CA LYS A 56 -20.29 14.70 -10.27
C LYS A 56 -20.00 15.34 -8.90
N GLU A 57 -20.76 15.00 -7.89
CA GLU A 57 -20.53 15.46 -6.51
C GLU A 57 -19.21 14.94 -5.97
N LEU A 58 -18.94 13.63 -6.10
CA LEU A 58 -17.67 13.03 -5.72
C LEU A 58 -16.47 13.64 -6.47
N TRP A 59 -16.65 13.93 -7.77
CA TRP A 59 -15.63 14.60 -8.56
C TRP A 59 -15.41 16.05 -8.11
N SER A 60 -16.48 16.74 -7.75
CA SER A 60 -16.39 18.09 -7.19
C SER A 60 -15.60 18.10 -5.89
N ALA A 61 -15.90 17.16 -4.98
CA ALA A 61 -15.16 17.00 -3.73
C ALA A 61 -13.69 16.68 -3.98
N TYR A 62 -13.38 15.75 -4.90
CA TYR A 62 -12.00 15.43 -5.29
C TYR A 62 -11.23 16.65 -5.81
N ASN A 63 -11.88 17.48 -6.64
CA ASN A 63 -11.31 18.74 -7.13
C ASN A 63 -11.07 19.75 -5.99
N GLN A 64 -12.00 19.87 -5.04
CA GLN A 64 -11.87 20.77 -3.89
C GLN A 64 -10.67 20.39 -3.01
N VAL A 65 -10.51 19.09 -2.71
CA VAL A 65 -9.36 18.59 -1.94
C VAL A 65 -8.04 18.94 -2.64
N ASN A 66 -7.92 18.60 -3.94
CA ASN A 66 -6.71 18.90 -4.70
C ASN A 66 -6.42 20.42 -4.75
N ARG A 67 -7.47 21.24 -4.84
CA ARG A 67 -7.33 22.71 -4.79
C ARG A 67 -6.82 23.20 -3.44
N LYS A 68 -7.40 22.71 -2.32
CA LYS A 68 -6.93 23.05 -0.98
C LYS A 68 -5.45 22.65 -0.77
N PHE A 69 -5.07 21.44 -1.18
CA PHE A 69 -3.67 21.03 -1.15
C PHE A 69 -2.78 21.99 -1.97
N SER A 70 -3.23 22.43 -3.15
CA SER A 70 -2.46 23.39 -3.94
C SER A 70 -2.27 24.74 -3.23
N GLU A 71 -3.25 25.19 -2.46
CA GLU A 71 -3.17 26.44 -1.68
C GLU A 71 -2.10 26.35 -0.60
N VAL A 72 -2.05 25.23 0.13
CA VAL A 72 -1.03 24.99 1.15
C VAL A 72 0.37 24.85 0.52
N VAL A 73 0.51 24.08 -0.56
CA VAL A 73 1.82 23.90 -1.24
C VAL A 73 2.35 25.24 -1.73
N VAL A 74 1.51 26.10 -2.29
CA VAL A 74 1.92 27.45 -2.75
C VAL A 74 2.43 28.30 -1.60
N GLN A 75 1.84 28.21 -0.40
CA GLN A 75 2.28 28.96 0.78
C GLN A 75 3.63 28.49 1.33
N CYS A 76 3.94 27.19 1.18
CA CYS A 76 5.17 26.59 1.71
C CYS A 76 6.31 26.54 0.68
N PHE A 77 6.02 26.76 -0.61
CA PHE A 77 6.97 26.58 -1.70
C PHE A 77 8.01 27.70 -1.72
N ASN A 78 9.28 27.33 -1.82
CA ASN A 78 10.40 28.24 -2.09
C ASN A 78 11.01 27.96 -3.44
N GLU A 79 11.63 28.97 -4.04
CA GLU A 79 12.32 28.81 -5.34
C GLU A 79 13.43 27.75 -5.24
N GLY A 80 13.37 26.76 -6.14
CA GLY A 80 14.29 25.63 -6.14
C GLY A 80 13.78 24.38 -5.43
N ASP A 81 12.62 24.43 -4.75
CA ASP A 81 12.02 23.27 -4.14
C ASP A 81 11.49 22.27 -5.19
N LEU A 82 11.52 20.99 -4.82
CA LEU A 82 10.91 19.90 -5.58
C LEU A 82 9.58 19.51 -4.90
N VAL A 83 8.51 19.45 -5.67
CA VAL A 83 7.20 18.98 -5.19
C VAL A 83 7.04 17.53 -5.59
N TRP A 84 6.97 16.63 -4.59
CA TRP A 84 6.79 15.21 -4.84
C TRP A 84 5.46 14.70 -4.28
N ILE A 85 4.54 14.38 -5.20
CA ILE A 85 3.16 14.01 -4.91
C ILE A 85 3.06 12.48 -4.87
N HIS A 86 2.39 11.94 -3.84
CA HIS A 86 2.23 10.50 -3.66
C HIS A 86 0.76 10.07 -3.69
N GLY A 87 0.52 8.92 -4.35
CA GLY A 87 -0.76 8.24 -4.33
C GLY A 87 -1.78 8.80 -5.33
N PHE A 88 -2.96 8.19 -5.35
CA PHE A 88 -4.02 8.48 -6.32
C PHE A 88 -4.99 9.59 -5.88
N HIS A 89 -4.88 10.06 -4.64
CA HIS A 89 -5.78 11.10 -4.11
C HIS A 89 -5.48 12.49 -4.70
N LEU A 90 -4.27 12.70 -5.21
CA LEU A 90 -3.77 14.00 -5.66
C LEU A 90 -3.35 14.02 -7.14
N LEU A 91 -4.01 13.22 -7.99
CA LEU A 91 -3.62 13.08 -9.41
C LEU A 91 -3.78 14.35 -10.24
N ILE A 92 -4.70 15.23 -9.85
CA ILE A 92 -4.93 16.50 -10.56
C ILE A 92 -4.22 17.69 -9.90
N LEU A 93 -3.57 17.48 -8.75
CA LEU A 93 -2.82 18.52 -8.04
C LEU A 93 -1.78 19.22 -8.92
N PRO A 94 -0.99 18.53 -9.77
CA PRO A 94 -0.03 19.20 -10.66
C PRO A 94 -0.67 20.27 -11.54
N SER A 95 -1.92 20.05 -12.01
CA SER A 95 -2.60 21.02 -12.87
C SER A 95 -2.95 22.32 -12.15
N TYR A 96 -3.12 22.28 -10.83
CA TYR A 96 -3.31 23.47 -10.00
C TYR A 96 -1.99 24.16 -9.69
N LEU A 97 -0.93 23.38 -9.45
CA LEU A 97 0.39 23.93 -9.10
C LEU A 97 1.06 24.61 -10.30
N THR A 98 1.07 24.00 -11.46
CA THR A 98 1.70 24.57 -12.67
C THR A 98 1.10 25.93 -13.09
N ARG A 99 -0.17 26.18 -12.75
CA ARG A 99 -0.82 27.46 -12.99
C ARG A 99 -0.42 28.56 -12.01
N ARG A 100 0.06 28.20 -10.83
CA ARG A 100 0.40 29.13 -9.73
C ARG A 100 1.91 29.28 -9.55
N ILE A 101 2.65 28.20 -9.77
CA ILE A 101 4.10 28.12 -9.60
C ILE A 101 4.69 27.49 -10.84
N SER A 102 4.89 28.28 -11.91
CA SER A 102 5.39 27.80 -13.21
C SER A 102 6.82 27.23 -13.14
N MET A 103 7.59 27.61 -12.11
CA MET A 103 8.98 27.18 -11.90
C MET A 103 9.10 25.87 -11.11
N ALA A 104 8.03 25.40 -10.49
CA ALA A 104 8.07 24.21 -9.65
C ALA A 104 8.37 22.96 -10.49
N LYS A 105 9.31 22.15 -10.00
CA LYS A 105 9.53 20.78 -10.51
C LYS A 105 8.63 19.82 -9.77
N ILE A 106 7.76 19.15 -10.51
CA ILE A 106 6.68 18.34 -9.92
C ILE A 106 6.86 16.88 -10.35
N GLY A 107 6.97 15.99 -9.36
CA GLY A 107 6.91 14.55 -9.55
C GLY A 107 5.65 13.95 -8.97
N ILE A 108 5.07 12.95 -9.62
CA ILE A 108 4.02 12.08 -9.06
C ILE A 108 4.56 10.67 -8.95
N PHE A 109 4.30 10.01 -7.81
CA PHE A 109 4.56 8.59 -7.66
C PHE A 109 3.29 7.82 -7.27
N LEU A 110 2.89 6.87 -8.11
CA LEU A 110 1.74 6.02 -7.89
C LEU A 110 2.16 4.71 -7.23
N HIS A 111 1.72 4.53 -5.96
CA HIS A 111 1.98 3.33 -5.19
C HIS A 111 1.02 2.18 -5.50
N THR A 112 -0.13 2.49 -6.10
CA THR A 112 -1.15 1.51 -6.51
C THR A 112 -0.92 1.04 -7.96
N PRO A 113 -1.37 -0.18 -8.31
CA PRO A 113 -1.36 -0.63 -9.69
C PRO A 113 -2.15 0.32 -10.59
N PHE A 114 -1.54 0.78 -11.69
CA PHE A 114 -2.27 1.51 -12.71
C PHE A 114 -3.11 0.53 -13.55
N PRO A 115 -4.42 0.75 -13.71
CA PRO A 115 -5.29 -0.19 -14.41
C PRO A 115 -5.02 -0.22 -15.91
N SER A 116 -5.41 -1.32 -16.56
CA SER A 116 -5.34 -1.42 -18.02
C SER A 116 -6.25 -0.39 -18.70
N SER A 117 -5.97 -0.08 -19.96
CA SER A 117 -6.78 0.89 -20.71
C SER A 117 -8.24 0.48 -20.87
N GLU A 118 -8.55 -0.81 -20.86
CA GLU A 118 -9.90 -1.35 -20.93
C GLU A 118 -10.71 -1.01 -19.66
N ILE A 119 -10.05 -1.09 -18.48
CA ILE A 119 -10.65 -0.73 -17.20
C ILE A 119 -10.68 0.80 -17.04
N PHE A 120 -9.54 1.47 -17.30
CA PHE A 120 -9.43 2.91 -17.09
C PHE A 120 -10.43 3.72 -17.94
N ARG A 121 -10.72 3.27 -19.16
CA ARG A 121 -11.69 3.94 -20.05
C ARG A 121 -13.14 3.96 -19.51
N THR A 122 -13.46 3.11 -18.53
CA THR A 122 -14.79 3.10 -17.91
C THR A 122 -15.03 4.30 -17.00
N LEU A 123 -13.94 4.95 -16.53
CA LEU A 123 -14.02 6.17 -15.74
C LEU A 123 -14.47 7.33 -16.64
N TRP A 124 -15.53 8.00 -16.26
CA TRP A 124 -16.02 9.16 -17.01
C TRP A 124 -15.05 10.36 -16.97
N CYS A 125 -14.33 10.57 -15.85
CA CYS A 125 -13.32 11.62 -15.65
C CYS A 125 -11.91 11.23 -16.12
N ARG A 126 -11.75 10.14 -16.88
CA ARG A 126 -10.47 9.56 -17.29
C ARG A 126 -9.52 10.54 -17.97
N GLU A 127 -10.06 11.41 -18.85
CA GLU A 127 -9.21 12.38 -19.57
C GLU A 127 -8.72 13.48 -18.64
N ASP A 128 -9.57 13.97 -17.73
CA ASP A 128 -9.20 15.00 -16.75
C ASP A 128 -8.12 14.48 -15.81
N LEU A 129 -8.24 13.20 -15.36
CA LEU A 129 -7.22 12.54 -14.55
C LEU A 129 -5.88 12.42 -15.30
N LEU A 130 -5.89 11.92 -16.54
CA LEU A 130 -4.66 11.81 -17.34
C LEU A 130 -4.02 13.17 -17.60
N ARG A 131 -4.82 14.17 -17.98
CA ARG A 131 -4.33 15.54 -18.19
C ARG A 131 -3.79 16.15 -16.90
N GLY A 132 -4.43 15.84 -15.75
CA GLY A 132 -3.95 16.25 -14.44
C GLY A 132 -2.56 15.69 -14.14
N ILE A 133 -2.38 14.38 -14.27
CA ILE A 133 -1.11 13.69 -14.08
C ILE A 133 -0.02 14.24 -15.04
N LEU A 134 -0.37 14.46 -16.30
CA LEU A 134 0.57 14.94 -17.32
C LEU A 134 1.00 16.41 -17.14
N ASN A 135 0.48 17.13 -16.15
CA ASN A 135 1.04 18.41 -15.74
C ASN A 135 2.28 18.26 -14.84
N ALA A 136 2.58 17.06 -14.33
CA ALA A 136 3.86 16.79 -13.69
C ALA A 136 5.02 16.73 -14.69
N ASP A 137 6.26 16.91 -14.21
CA ASP A 137 7.48 16.73 -15.02
C ASP A 137 7.88 15.25 -15.07
N GLN A 138 7.54 14.50 -14.02
CA GLN A 138 7.87 13.08 -13.92
C GLN A 138 6.74 12.30 -13.27
N VAL A 139 6.46 11.11 -13.81
CA VAL A 139 5.48 10.14 -13.24
C VAL A 139 6.19 8.83 -12.97
N GLY A 140 6.14 8.37 -11.71
CA GLY A 140 6.79 7.16 -11.23
C GLY A 140 5.80 6.05 -10.89
N PHE A 141 6.21 4.81 -11.13
CA PHE A 141 5.47 3.59 -10.82
C PHE A 141 6.39 2.54 -10.19
N HIS A 142 5.83 1.61 -9.42
CA HIS A 142 6.60 0.50 -8.87
C HIS A 142 7.06 -0.51 -9.92
N LEU A 143 6.23 -0.80 -10.91
CA LEU A 143 6.51 -1.77 -11.97
C LEU A 143 6.38 -1.16 -13.35
N PHE A 144 7.22 -1.62 -14.27
CA PHE A 144 7.13 -1.22 -15.69
C PHE A 144 5.77 -1.58 -16.30
N GLU A 145 5.12 -2.63 -15.83
CA GLU A 145 3.77 -3.01 -16.28
C GLU A 145 2.76 -1.89 -16.02
N TYR A 146 2.84 -1.22 -14.87
CA TYR A 146 1.96 -0.09 -14.53
C TYR A 146 2.28 1.14 -15.37
N ALA A 147 3.57 1.41 -15.58
CA ALA A 147 4.01 2.46 -16.50
C ALA A 147 3.49 2.20 -17.92
N ARG A 148 3.57 0.96 -18.42
CA ARG A 148 3.05 0.57 -19.71
C ARG A 148 1.53 0.76 -19.84
N HIS A 149 0.77 0.45 -18.79
CA HIS A 149 -0.68 0.69 -18.78
C HIS A 149 -0.98 2.19 -18.86
N PHE A 150 -0.25 3.01 -18.11
CA PHE A 150 -0.38 4.47 -18.16
C PHE A 150 -0.06 5.02 -19.56
N LEU A 151 1.06 4.62 -20.15
CA LEU A 151 1.45 5.00 -21.51
C LEU A 151 0.40 4.60 -22.55
N THR A 152 -0.15 3.38 -22.42
CA THR A 152 -1.22 2.89 -23.29
C THR A 152 -2.49 3.72 -23.14
N CYS A 153 -2.85 4.12 -21.92
CA CYS A 153 -3.98 5.02 -21.68
C CYS A 153 -3.77 6.39 -22.32
N CYS A 154 -2.60 7.00 -22.14
CA CYS A 154 -2.26 8.29 -22.76
C CYS A 154 -2.34 8.22 -24.28
N ARG A 155 -1.82 7.15 -24.89
CA ARG A 155 -1.87 6.97 -26.34
C ARG A 155 -3.29 6.74 -26.85
N ARG A 156 -4.07 5.83 -26.19
CA ARG A 156 -5.40 5.44 -26.68
C ARG A 156 -6.48 6.49 -26.41
N LEU A 157 -6.41 7.17 -25.26
CA LEU A 157 -7.46 8.07 -24.80
C LEU A 157 -7.17 9.55 -25.16
N LEU A 158 -5.89 9.94 -25.18
CA LEU A 158 -5.48 11.32 -25.47
C LEU A 158 -4.77 11.47 -26.82
N GLY A 159 -4.45 10.37 -27.52
CA GLY A 159 -3.73 10.41 -28.79
C GLY A 159 -2.26 10.81 -28.65
N LEU A 160 -1.67 10.78 -27.46
CA LEU A 160 -0.31 11.22 -27.18
C LEU A 160 0.71 10.17 -27.56
N ASN A 161 1.84 10.60 -28.14
CA ASN A 161 2.98 9.74 -28.43
C ASN A 161 3.92 9.67 -27.23
N TYR A 162 4.65 8.56 -27.14
CA TYR A 162 5.73 8.39 -26.17
C TYR A 162 6.94 7.73 -26.83
N GLY A 163 8.12 8.00 -26.30
CA GLY A 163 9.36 7.46 -26.81
C GLY A 163 10.51 7.64 -25.83
N MET A 164 11.69 7.19 -26.24
CA MET A 164 12.93 7.40 -25.51
C MET A 164 13.51 8.75 -25.88
N ILE A 165 13.78 9.60 -24.89
CA ILE A 165 14.44 10.89 -25.07
C ILE A 165 15.76 10.90 -24.31
N PRO A 166 16.80 11.64 -24.76
CA PRO A 166 18.04 11.83 -24.01
C PRO A 166 17.75 12.46 -22.63
N ASP A 167 18.38 11.94 -21.57
CA ASP A 167 18.20 12.43 -20.20
C ASP A 167 19.19 13.54 -19.79
N GLY A 168 20.05 13.98 -20.72
CA GLY A 168 21.08 14.98 -20.47
C GLY A 168 22.36 14.46 -19.78
N ASN A 169 22.34 13.23 -19.25
CA ASN A 169 23.48 12.57 -18.59
C ASN A 169 24.12 11.47 -19.45
N GLY A 170 23.80 11.45 -20.76
CA GLY A 170 24.25 10.41 -21.69
C GLY A 170 23.40 9.15 -21.72
N GLY A 171 22.32 9.10 -20.96
CA GLY A 171 21.31 8.05 -20.98
C GLY A 171 20.05 8.43 -21.74
N TYR A 172 19.05 7.53 -21.65
CA TYR A 172 17.72 7.76 -22.23
C TYR A 172 16.65 7.52 -21.17
N THR A 173 15.64 8.38 -21.16
CA THR A 173 14.45 8.19 -20.34
C THR A 173 13.21 8.06 -21.21
N LEU A 174 12.25 7.25 -20.75
CA LEU A 174 10.96 7.11 -21.40
C LEU A 174 10.13 8.36 -21.10
N ALA A 175 9.54 8.98 -22.10
CA ALA A 175 8.74 10.19 -21.92
C ALA A 175 7.52 10.22 -22.83
N ILE A 176 6.51 10.99 -22.41
CA ILE A 176 5.31 11.30 -23.18
C ILE A 176 5.43 12.71 -23.72
N ASP A 177 5.16 12.88 -25.02
CA ASP A 177 5.09 14.19 -25.66
C ASP A 177 3.72 14.82 -25.42
N THR A 178 3.69 15.96 -24.75
CA THR A 178 2.44 16.68 -24.49
C THR A 178 2.66 18.19 -24.47
N ASN A 179 1.90 18.92 -25.27
CA ASN A 179 1.89 20.39 -25.30
C ASN A 179 3.28 21.03 -25.42
N GLY A 180 4.18 20.44 -26.24
CA GLY A 180 5.53 20.95 -26.47
C GLY A 180 6.52 20.69 -25.33
N ARG A 181 6.18 19.82 -24.38
CA ARG A 181 7.07 19.34 -23.30
C ARG A 181 7.07 17.83 -23.20
N HIS A 182 8.08 17.30 -22.55
CA HIS A 182 8.24 15.89 -22.29
C HIS A 182 7.95 15.59 -20.81
N VAL A 183 7.06 14.62 -20.53
CA VAL A 183 6.79 14.11 -19.19
C VAL A 183 7.54 12.80 -19.02
N ALA A 184 8.54 12.77 -18.16
CA ALA A 184 9.33 11.57 -17.90
C ALA A 184 8.47 10.48 -17.19
N VAL A 185 8.62 9.23 -17.62
CA VAL A 185 7.94 8.09 -17.02
C VAL A 185 8.99 7.11 -16.50
N THR A 186 8.96 6.87 -15.19
CA THR A 186 9.96 6.03 -14.52
C THR A 186 9.31 4.83 -13.82
N SER A 187 10.10 3.78 -13.66
CA SER A 187 9.68 2.58 -12.92
C SER A 187 10.77 2.24 -11.91
N ILE A 188 10.48 2.49 -10.63
CA ILE A 188 11.40 2.27 -9.52
C ILE A 188 10.63 1.65 -8.37
N HIS A 189 11.13 0.54 -7.81
CA HIS A 189 10.52 -0.07 -6.64
C HIS A 189 10.83 0.74 -5.37
N ALA A 190 9.83 0.87 -4.49
CA ALA A 190 10.13 1.16 -3.10
C ALA A 190 10.93 -0.01 -2.52
N SER A 191 11.88 0.28 -1.68
CA SER A 191 12.75 -0.73 -1.06
C SER A 191 12.64 -0.70 0.45
N ILE A 192 13.21 -1.71 1.08
CA ILE A 192 13.45 -1.78 2.52
C ILE A 192 14.92 -1.48 2.79
N GLU A 193 15.23 -1.08 4.00
CA GLU A 193 16.60 -0.83 4.46
C GLU A 193 17.09 -2.00 5.32
N PRO A 194 17.78 -3.03 4.74
CA PRO A 194 18.20 -4.21 5.48
C PRO A 194 19.05 -3.91 6.73
N PRO A 195 19.99 -2.94 6.72
CA PRO A 195 20.77 -2.64 7.93
C PRO A 195 19.89 -2.16 9.10
N VAL A 196 18.90 -1.29 8.84
CA VAL A 196 17.97 -0.78 9.86
C VAL A 196 17.09 -1.92 10.39
N LEU A 197 16.53 -2.75 9.50
CA LEU A 197 15.73 -3.89 9.92
C LEU A 197 16.54 -4.89 10.75
N ASN A 198 17.78 -5.18 10.36
CA ASN A 198 18.68 -6.07 11.10
C ASN A 198 19.03 -5.52 12.50
N GLN A 199 19.20 -4.20 12.63
CA GLN A 199 19.40 -3.57 13.93
C GLN A 199 18.18 -3.77 14.83
N ILE A 200 16.97 -3.54 14.32
CA ILE A 200 15.73 -3.73 15.07
C ILE A 200 15.51 -5.19 15.43
N LEU A 201 15.77 -6.14 14.51
CA LEU A 201 15.63 -7.58 14.73
C LEU A 201 16.57 -8.15 15.81
N ARG A 202 17.68 -7.47 16.09
CA ARG A 202 18.64 -7.80 17.16
C ARG A 202 18.25 -7.18 18.50
N HIS A 203 17.33 -6.23 18.52
CA HIS A 203 16.92 -5.59 19.76
C HIS A 203 16.27 -6.60 20.72
N GLU A 204 16.65 -6.53 21.99
CA GLU A 204 16.24 -7.51 23.00
C GLU A 204 14.71 -7.64 23.14
N SER A 205 13.97 -6.54 23.03
CA SER A 205 12.51 -6.55 23.10
C SER A 205 11.89 -7.37 21.96
N VAL A 206 12.42 -7.25 20.75
CA VAL A 206 11.95 -7.99 19.56
C VAL A 206 12.25 -9.49 19.72
N VAL A 207 13.45 -9.82 20.20
CA VAL A 207 13.83 -11.22 20.44
C VAL A 207 12.95 -11.85 21.51
N ARG A 208 12.73 -11.14 22.64
CA ARG A 208 11.85 -11.62 23.73
C ARG A 208 10.40 -11.81 23.26
N GLU A 209 9.86 -10.87 22.50
CA GLU A 209 8.49 -10.98 21.98
C GLU A 209 8.35 -12.13 20.99
N ALA A 210 9.32 -12.33 20.08
CA ALA A 210 9.35 -13.47 19.17
C ALA A 210 9.39 -14.80 19.92
N GLN A 211 10.20 -14.90 20.98
CA GLN A 211 10.26 -16.08 21.84
C GLN A 211 8.94 -16.33 22.57
N ALA A 212 8.29 -15.27 23.09
CA ALA A 212 6.99 -15.37 23.74
C ALA A 212 5.89 -15.86 22.79
N ILE A 213 5.91 -15.41 21.52
CA ILE A 213 4.98 -15.91 20.48
C ILE A 213 5.21 -17.42 20.26
N ARG A 214 6.46 -17.86 20.13
CA ARG A 214 6.80 -19.28 19.96
C ARG A 214 6.36 -20.14 21.16
N GLN A 215 6.58 -19.64 22.39
CA GLN A 215 6.19 -20.33 23.62
C GLN A 215 4.67 -20.52 23.77
N ARG A 216 3.86 -19.59 23.21
CA ARG A 216 2.39 -19.74 23.18
C ARG A 216 1.92 -20.82 22.20
N HIS A 217 2.74 -21.20 21.24
CA HIS A 217 2.41 -22.17 20.20
C HIS A 217 3.48 -23.26 20.07
N PRO A 218 3.70 -24.06 21.15
CA PRO A 218 4.77 -25.03 21.19
C PRO A 218 4.53 -26.15 20.15
N GLY A 219 5.56 -26.47 19.37
CA GLY A 219 5.51 -27.54 18.37
C GLY A 219 4.65 -27.28 17.14
N LYS A 220 3.99 -26.11 17.04
CA LYS A 220 3.19 -25.75 15.87
C LYS A 220 3.99 -25.02 14.82
N THR A 221 3.65 -25.24 13.55
CA THR A 221 4.09 -24.39 12.44
C THR A 221 3.25 -23.09 12.47
N ILE A 222 3.94 -21.97 12.59
CA ILE A 222 3.31 -20.66 12.72
C ILE A 222 3.23 -20.02 11.34
N PHE A 223 2.01 -19.81 10.86
CA PHE A 223 1.71 -18.96 9.72
C PHE A 223 1.44 -17.54 10.23
N CYS A 224 1.97 -16.52 9.60
CA CYS A 224 1.64 -15.13 9.89
C CYS A 224 1.09 -14.40 8.68
N SER A 225 0.21 -13.48 8.93
CA SER A 225 -0.32 -12.57 7.93
C SER A 225 -0.72 -11.24 8.57
N ILE A 226 -0.45 -10.16 7.85
CA ILE A 226 -0.73 -8.80 8.30
C ILE A 226 -1.37 -8.07 7.12
N ASP A 227 -2.65 -7.75 7.23
CA ASP A 227 -3.41 -7.14 6.14
C ASP A 227 -4.35 -6.07 6.67
N ARG A 228 -4.60 -5.02 5.89
CA ARG A 228 -5.74 -4.15 6.12
C ARG A 228 -7.04 -4.93 5.91
N LEU A 229 -8.05 -4.65 6.72
CA LEU A 229 -9.37 -5.27 6.58
C LEU A 229 -10.15 -4.59 5.44
N GLU A 230 -9.73 -4.89 4.22
CA GLU A 230 -10.31 -4.46 2.97
C GLU A 230 -10.56 -5.69 2.08
N SER A 231 -11.63 -5.68 1.29
CA SER A 231 -11.96 -6.81 0.40
C SER A 231 -10.82 -7.18 -0.53
N LEU A 232 -10.10 -6.19 -1.07
CA LEU A 232 -8.97 -6.40 -1.98
C LEU A 232 -7.76 -7.10 -1.34
N LYS A 233 -7.66 -7.13 -0.01
CA LYS A 233 -6.58 -7.84 0.69
C LYS A 233 -6.83 -9.34 0.83
N GLY A 234 -8.03 -9.82 0.48
CA GLY A 234 -8.33 -11.25 0.34
C GLY A 234 -8.26 -12.06 1.64
N VAL A 235 -8.44 -11.42 2.81
CA VAL A 235 -8.38 -12.12 4.11
C VAL A 235 -9.44 -13.23 4.21
N PRO A 236 -10.71 -13.05 3.79
CA PRO A 236 -11.69 -14.13 3.76
C PRO A 236 -11.27 -15.33 2.91
N LEU A 237 -10.71 -15.09 1.73
CA LEU A 237 -10.22 -16.16 0.84
C LEU A 237 -9.06 -16.95 1.45
N LYS A 238 -8.17 -16.26 2.16
CA LYS A 238 -7.07 -16.88 2.93
C LYS A 238 -7.60 -17.80 4.03
N LEU A 239 -8.59 -17.35 4.79
CA LEU A 239 -9.23 -18.16 5.83
C LEU A 239 -9.96 -19.38 5.23
N LEU A 240 -10.66 -19.19 4.10
CA LEU A 240 -11.29 -20.29 3.38
C LEU A 240 -10.26 -21.31 2.88
N ALA A 241 -9.11 -20.84 2.38
CA ALA A 241 -8.02 -21.73 1.97
C ALA A 241 -7.47 -22.54 3.14
N MET A 242 -7.32 -21.93 4.32
CA MET A 242 -6.89 -22.63 5.55
C MET A 242 -7.92 -23.70 5.98
N GLU A 243 -9.20 -23.38 5.96
CA GLU A 243 -10.28 -24.34 6.27
C GLU A 243 -10.25 -25.53 5.31
N ARG A 244 -10.15 -25.27 4.01
CA ARG A 244 -10.06 -26.31 2.98
C ARG A 244 -8.80 -27.16 3.12
N PHE A 245 -7.68 -26.54 3.47
CA PHE A 245 -6.42 -27.25 3.70
C PHE A 245 -6.59 -28.27 4.84
N LEU A 246 -7.11 -27.86 5.99
CA LEU A 246 -7.30 -28.75 7.14
C LEU A 246 -8.33 -29.86 6.87
N LYS A 247 -9.34 -29.57 6.06
CA LYS A 247 -10.29 -30.59 5.62
C LYS A 247 -9.65 -31.66 4.74
N ARG A 248 -8.68 -31.27 3.88
CA ARG A 248 -7.97 -32.18 2.96
C ARG A 248 -6.80 -32.90 3.61
N CYS A 249 -6.16 -32.27 4.58
CA CYS A 249 -4.96 -32.74 5.25
C CYS A 249 -5.16 -32.78 6.77
N PRO A 250 -6.00 -33.72 7.28
CA PRO A 250 -6.35 -33.78 8.71
C PRO A 250 -5.14 -33.99 9.63
N GLU A 251 -4.03 -34.54 9.12
CA GLU A 251 -2.79 -34.73 9.86
C GLU A 251 -2.15 -33.42 10.34
N TRP A 252 -2.56 -32.30 9.78
CA TRP A 252 -2.09 -30.95 10.17
C TRP A 252 -2.95 -30.30 11.25
N ILE A 253 -4.11 -30.90 11.62
CA ILE A 253 -4.96 -30.39 12.69
C ILE A 253 -4.19 -30.38 14.01
N GLY A 254 -4.19 -29.23 14.68
CA GLY A 254 -3.45 -29.02 15.92
C GLY A 254 -1.94 -28.76 15.75
N ARG A 255 -1.36 -28.99 14.55
CA ARG A 255 0.07 -28.77 14.25
C ARG A 255 0.36 -27.42 13.62
N ILE A 256 -0.64 -26.68 13.20
CA ILE A 256 -0.49 -25.35 12.61
C ILE A 256 -1.27 -24.30 13.40
N VAL A 257 -0.87 -23.05 13.26
CA VAL A 257 -1.61 -21.89 13.71
C VAL A 257 -1.41 -20.75 12.72
N LEU A 258 -2.49 -20.10 12.32
CA LEU A 258 -2.46 -18.86 11.55
C LEU A 258 -2.65 -17.67 12.50
N ILE A 259 -1.65 -16.85 12.64
CA ILE A 259 -1.74 -15.55 13.34
C ILE A 259 -2.06 -14.50 12.29
N GLN A 260 -3.33 -14.10 12.21
CA GLN A 260 -3.81 -13.06 11.30
C GLN A 260 -3.97 -11.75 12.06
N ILE A 261 -3.19 -10.76 11.67
CA ILE A 261 -3.37 -9.37 12.12
C ILE A 261 -4.22 -8.64 11.08
N GLY A 262 -5.37 -8.14 11.52
CA GLY A 262 -6.23 -7.25 10.74
C GLY A 262 -5.92 -5.79 11.11
N ILE A 263 -5.49 -4.99 10.15
CA ILE A 263 -5.31 -3.55 10.35
C ILE A 263 -6.63 -2.85 10.00
N THR A 264 -7.09 -2.03 10.93
CA THR A 264 -8.33 -1.26 10.76
C THR A 264 -8.22 -0.31 9.56
N ALA A 265 -9.23 -0.26 8.75
CA ALA A 265 -9.28 0.56 7.53
C ALA A 265 -10.52 1.47 7.54
N TRP A 266 -10.58 2.39 8.51
CA TRP A 266 -11.73 3.28 8.74
C TRP A 266 -12.11 4.10 7.50
N GLU A 267 -11.13 4.45 6.65
CA GLU A 267 -11.36 5.22 5.43
C GLU A 267 -12.22 4.47 4.39
N ARG A 268 -12.39 3.17 4.57
CA ARG A 268 -13.13 2.28 3.66
C ARG A 268 -14.55 1.93 4.15
N GLY A 269 -15.02 2.59 5.20
CA GLY A 269 -16.41 2.53 5.66
C GLY A 269 -17.06 1.14 5.55
N ASP A 270 -18.02 1.00 4.64
CA ASP A 270 -18.79 -0.24 4.42
C ASP A 270 -17.95 -1.44 4.02
N ASP A 271 -16.91 -1.26 3.18
CA ASP A 271 -16.02 -2.35 2.77
C ASP A 271 -15.28 -2.93 3.98
N TYR A 272 -14.79 -2.04 4.86
CA TYR A 272 -14.17 -2.45 6.11
C TYR A 272 -15.13 -3.20 7.02
N ILE A 273 -16.32 -2.65 7.28
CA ILE A 273 -17.32 -3.25 8.18
C ILE A 273 -17.71 -4.63 7.67
N LYS A 274 -18.03 -4.75 6.38
CA LYS A 274 -18.40 -6.00 5.74
C LYS A 274 -17.28 -7.04 5.82
N THR A 275 -16.07 -6.65 5.43
CA THR A 275 -14.90 -7.56 5.46
C THR A 275 -14.56 -7.99 6.88
N ARG A 276 -14.61 -7.08 7.86
CA ARG A 276 -14.39 -7.38 9.27
C ARG A 276 -15.37 -8.40 9.80
N ASN A 277 -16.66 -8.20 9.53
CA ASN A 277 -17.71 -9.12 10.00
C ASN A 277 -17.54 -10.51 9.36
N GLU A 278 -17.31 -10.59 8.07
CA GLU A 278 -17.04 -11.85 7.36
C GLU A 278 -15.82 -12.58 7.93
N VAL A 279 -14.71 -11.87 8.16
CA VAL A 279 -13.51 -12.43 8.78
C VAL A 279 -13.81 -12.98 10.17
N GLN A 280 -14.55 -12.24 11.02
CA GLN A 280 -14.89 -12.68 12.36
C GLN A 280 -15.77 -13.95 12.36
N GLU A 281 -16.75 -14.02 11.47
CA GLU A 281 -17.61 -15.20 11.31
C GLU A 281 -16.78 -16.41 10.87
N MET A 282 -15.88 -16.24 9.91
CA MET A 282 -15.01 -17.32 9.42
C MET A 282 -14.04 -17.80 10.50
N VAL A 283 -13.42 -16.88 11.26
CA VAL A 283 -12.54 -17.23 12.38
C VAL A 283 -13.27 -18.06 13.42
N ASN A 284 -14.48 -17.65 13.80
CA ASN A 284 -15.31 -18.37 14.75
C ASN A 284 -15.66 -19.78 14.23
N ARG A 285 -16.08 -19.88 12.98
CA ARG A 285 -16.40 -21.15 12.32
C ARG A 285 -15.19 -22.10 12.28
N ILE A 286 -14.03 -21.60 11.85
CA ILE A 286 -12.82 -22.42 11.75
C ILE A 286 -12.39 -22.89 13.14
N ASN A 287 -12.38 -22.04 14.14
CA ASN A 287 -11.98 -22.41 15.49
C ASN A 287 -13.01 -23.32 16.21
N THR A 288 -14.27 -23.31 15.79
CA THR A 288 -15.26 -24.30 16.25
C THR A 288 -14.96 -25.69 15.69
N LEU A 289 -14.59 -25.76 14.39
CA LEU A 289 -14.26 -27.05 13.73
C LEU A 289 -12.85 -27.55 14.10
N TYR A 290 -11.89 -26.62 14.21
CA TYR A 290 -10.47 -26.89 14.43
C TYR A 290 -9.93 -25.96 15.52
N PRO A 291 -10.08 -26.29 16.80
CA PRO A 291 -9.76 -25.40 17.93
C PRO A 291 -8.31 -24.89 17.91
N GLY A 292 -8.13 -23.58 18.11
CA GLY A 292 -6.81 -22.95 18.21
C GLY A 292 -6.00 -22.94 16.91
N THR A 293 -6.68 -22.98 15.76
CA THR A 293 -6.05 -22.90 14.45
C THR A 293 -5.84 -21.46 13.99
N VAL A 294 -6.77 -20.56 14.27
CA VAL A 294 -6.67 -19.15 13.86
C VAL A 294 -6.65 -18.25 15.08
N VAL A 295 -5.61 -17.46 15.20
CA VAL A 295 -5.50 -16.36 16.15
C VAL A 295 -5.69 -15.06 15.37
N PHE A 296 -6.88 -14.49 15.46
CA PHE A 296 -7.19 -13.22 14.82
C PHE A 296 -7.05 -12.08 15.82
N LYS A 297 -6.35 -11.02 15.42
CA LYS A 297 -6.20 -9.81 16.22
C LYS A 297 -6.38 -8.60 15.32
N GLU A 298 -7.36 -7.77 15.67
CA GLU A 298 -7.58 -6.49 15.01
C GLU A 298 -6.82 -5.38 15.73
N LEU A 299 -6.11 -4.56 14.98
CA LEU A 299 -5.30 -3.46 15.49
C LEU A 299 -5.47 -2.23 14.60
N PRO A 300 -5.57 -1.03 15.18
CA PRO A 300 -5.38 0.21 14.41
C PRO A 300 -3.93 0.30 13.91
N ASP A 301 -3.72 0.99 12.78
CA ASP A 301 -2.42 1.04 12.09
C ASP A 301 -1.29 1.52 13.01
N TRP A 302 -1.55 2.55 13.82
CA TRP A 302 -0.58 3.10 14.76
C TRP A 302 -0.15 2.14 15.88
N GLN A 303 -0.93 1.09 16.17
CA GLN A 303 -0.55 0.08 17.16
C GLN A 303 0.36 -1.01 16.58
N MET A 304 0.37 -1.21 15.26
CA MET A 304 1.24 -2.20 14.62
C MET A 304 2.62 -1.61 14.35
N ARG A 305 3.38 -1.35 15.41
CA ARG A 305 4.75 -0.82 15.31
C ARG A 305 5.67 -1.81 14.58
N LEU A 306 6.70 -1.27 13.91
CA LEU A 306 7.66 -2.07 13.15
C LEU A 306 8.31 -3.18 13.99
N GLN A 307 8.64 -2.90 15.28
CA GLN A 307 9.20 -3.90 16.18
C GLN A 307 8.27 -5.09 16.41
N GLN A 308 6.97 -4.85 16.62
CA GLN A 308 5.97 -5.91 16.84
C GLN A 308 5.77 -6.74 15.58
N ARG A 309 5.74 -6.07 14.40
CA ARG A 309 5.65 -6.73 13.10
C ARG A 309 6.86 -7.63 12.86
N LEU A 310 8.06 -7.13 13.10
CA LEU A 310 9.29 -7.91 12.95
C LEU A 310 9.40 -9.04 13.97
N ALA A 311 8.93 -8.87 15.21
CA ALA A 311 8.87 -9.93 16.21
C ALA A 311 7.96 -11.08 15.76
N LEU A 312 6.77 -10.75 15.22
CA LEU A 312 5.86 -11.75 14.65
C LEU A 312 6.50 -12.48 13.46
N MET A 313 7.12 -11.75 12.53
CA MET A 313 7.80 -12.33 11.37
C MET A 313 8.96 -13.25 11.79
N LYS A 314 9.77 -12.83 12.77
CA LYS A 314 10.86 -13.65 13.34
C LYS A 314 10.36 -14.91 14.02
N ALA A 315 9.18 -14.87 14.62
CA ALA A 315 8.54 -16.02 15.25
C ALA A 315 7.86 -16.96 14.25
N ALA A 316 7.41 -16.49 13.11
CA ALA A 316 6.65 -17.29 12.15
C ALA A 316 7.56 -18.18 11.28
N ASP A 317 7.02 -19.30 10.79
CA ASP A 317 7.67 -20.20 9.83
C ASP A 317 7.24 -19.87 8.39
N VAL A 318 6.01 -19.34 8.24
CA VAL A 318 5.41 -19.05 6.94
C VAL A 318 4.76 -17.67 6.99
N VAL A 319 5.01 -16.85 5.98
CA VAL A 319 4.23 -15.61 5.75
C VAL A 319 3.28 -15.80 4.57
N MET A 320 2.03 -15.36 4.75
CA MET A 320 1.00 -15.41 3.71
C MET A 320 0.59 -13.99 3.32
N VAL A 321 0.84 -13.63 2.06
CA VAL A 321 0.44 -12.35 1.47
C VAL A 321 -0.37 -12.66 0.21
N THR A 322 -1.68 -12.74 0.36
CA THR A 322 -2.59 -13.25 -0.68
C THR A 322 -3.70 -12.24 -1.03
N PRO A 323 -3.36 -10.99 -1.41
CA PRO A 323 -4.35 -10.04 -1.85
C PRO A 323 -4.93 -10.44 -3.22
N ILE A 324 -6.18 -10.03 -3.46
CA ILE A 324 -6.83 -10.10 -4.78
C ILE A 324 -6.13 -9.13 -5.74
N ARG A 325 -5.75 -7.96 -5.23
CA ARG A 325 -4.92 -6.98 -5.93
C ARG A 325 -4.19 -6.10 -4.94
N ASP A 326 -2.91 -5.91 -5.18
CA ASP A 326 -2.06 -5.06 -4.35
C ASP A 326 -1.01 -4.34 -5.20
N GLY A 327 -0.53 -3.20 -4.69
CA GLY A 327 0.69 -2.57 -5.15
C GLY A 327 1.92 -3.33 -4.67
N LEU A 328 3.00 -2.64 -4.39
CA LEU A 328 4.17 -3.26 -3.81
C LEU A 328 3.96 -3.48 -2.31
N ASN A 329 3.89 -4.75 -1.90
CA ASN A 329 3.82 -5.14 -0.50
C ASN A 329 5.24 -5.44 0.02
N LEU A 330 5.65 -4.72 1.06
CA LEU A 330 7.00 -4.86 1.64
C LEU A 330 7.10 -6.00 2.68
N ILE A 331 5.97 -6.51 3.18
CA ILE A 331 5.92 -7.58 4.19
C ILE A 331 6.73 -8.82 3.79
N PRO A 332 6.64 -9.33 2.55
CA PRO A 332 7.45 -10.48 2.13
C PRO A 332 8.96 -10.21 2.18
N LEU A 333 9.37 -8.98 1.85
CA LEU A 333 10.78 -8.58 1.90
C LEU A 333 11.27 -8.47 3.35
N GLU A 334 10.49 -7.85 4.23
CA GLU A 334 10.77 -7.76 5.66
C GLU A 334 10.88 -9.15 6.31
N PHE A 335 9.97 -10.07 5.94
CA PHE A 335 10.00 -11.45 6.39
C PHE A 335 11.28 -12.18 5.94
N THR A 336 11.69 -11.97 4.70
CA THR A 336 12.94 -12.56 4.18
C THR A 336 14.15 -12.08 4.97
N ILE A 337 14.22 -10.77 5.29
CA ILE A 337 15.30 -10.22 6.13
C ILE A 337 15.25 -10.81 7.55
N ALA A 338 14.05 -10.97 8.12
CA ALA A 338 13.90 -11.55 9.46
C ALA A 338 14.42 -13.01 9.56
N HIS A 339 14.58 -13.70 8.41
CA HIS A 339 15.08 -15.08 8.32
C HIS A 339 16.47 -15.21 7.69
N GLN A 340 17.12 -14.11 7.30
CA GLN A 340 18.47 -14.16 6.71
C GLN A 340 19.57 -14.59 7.70
N ASP A 341 19.46 -14.18 8.95
CA ASP A 341 20.50 -14.40 9.99
C ASP A 341 20.22 -15.63 10.87
N CYS A 342 19.65 -16.70 10.31
CA CYS A 342 19.56 -17.98 11.01
C CYS A 342 20.92 -18.68 11.04
N LEU A 343 21.94 -18.00 11.61
CA LEU A 343 23.20 -18.63 11.99
C LEU A 343 23.02 -19.28 13.36
N THR A 344 23.47 -20.51 13.50
CA THR A 344 23.65 -21.11 14.83
C THR A 344 24.74 -20.35 15.61
N PRO A 345 24.77 -20.43 16.95
CA PRO A 345 25.87 -19.86 17.74
C PRO A 345 27.27 -20.24 17.25
N GLU A 346 27.39 -21.38 16.54
CA GLU A 346 28.61 -21.92 15.96
C GLU A 346 28.92 -21.41 14.55
N GLY A 347 28.13 -20.46 14.04
CA GLY A 347 28.36 -19.83 12.73
C GLY A 347 27.86 -20.65 11.52
N HIS A 348 27.21 -21.80 11.74
CA HIS A 348 26.60 -22.58 10.67
C HIS A 348 25.20 -22.05 10.31
N ARG A 349 24.87 -22.06 9.02
CA ARG A 349 23.51 -21.71 8.59
C ARG A 349 22.52 -22.78 9.05
N ASP A 350 21.63 -22.44 9.96
CA ASP A 350 20.52 -23.35 10.33
C ASP A 350 19.51 -23.45 9.18
N HIS A 351 19.70 -24.42 8.32
CA HIS A 351 18.80 -24.69 7.20
C HIS A 351 17.39 -25.10 7.63
N ARG A 352 17.16 -25.41 8.91
CA ARG A 352 15.85 -25.80 9.46
C ARG A 352 14.94 -24.62 9.77
N ARG A 353 15.45 -23.38 9.77
CA ARG A 353 14.70 -22.16 10.07
C ARG A 353 14.52 -21.23 8.88
N ARG A 354 14.55 -21.77 7.66
CA ARG A 354 14.19 -20.97 6.47
C ARG A 354 12.69 -20.72 6.47
N GLY A 355 12.30 -19.45 6.54
CA GLY A 355 10.90 -19.06 6.38
C GLY A 355 10.40 -19.34 4.97
N LEU A 356 9.11 -19.71 4.86
CA LEU A 356 8.43 -19.89 3.58
C LEU A 356 7.56 -18.67 3.29
N VAL A 357 7.61 -18.17 2.07
CA VAL A 357 6.78 -17.04 1.60
C VAL A 357 5.73 -17.55 0.63
N ILE A 358 4.46 -17.34 0.94
CA ILE A 358 3.32 -17.66 0.07
C ILE A 358 2.73 -16.34 -0.44
N LEU A 359 2.75 -16.14 -1.75
CA LEU A 359 2.29 -14.91 -2.41
C LEU A 359 1.16 -15.21 -3.39
N SER A 360 0.16 -14.32 -3.41
CA SER A 360 -0.78 -14.26 -4.53
C SER A 360 -0.04 -13.83 -5.81
N GLU A 361 -0.37 -14.44 -6.94
CA GLU A 361 0.13 -14.03 -8.26
C GLU A 361 -0.22 -12.58 -8.63
N PHE A 362 -1.24 -11.99 -7.97
CA PHE A 362 -1.72 -10.63 -8.20
C PHE A 362 -1.02 -9.56 -7.34
N THR A 363 -0.06 -9.94 -6.49
CA THR A 363 0.79 -8.98 -5.79
C THR A 363 2.04 -8.65 -6.60
N SER A 364 2.44 -7.38 -6.59
CA SER A 364 3.67 -6.92 -7.26
C SER A 364 4.93 -7.61 -6.74
N SER A 365 4.91 -8.04 -5.48
CA SER A 365 6.04 -8.73 -4.84
C SER A 365 6.42 -10.03 -5.56
N THR A 366 5.49 -10.70 -6.25
CA THR A 366 5.79 -11.92 -7.06
C THR A 366 6.73 -11.64 -8.22
N ARG A 367 6.70 -10.42 -8.76
CA ARG A 367 7.58 -10.01 -9.86
C ARG A 367 9.03 -9.82 -9.40
N ILE A 368 9.22 -9.58 -8.11
CA ILE A 368 10.52 -9.31 -7.48
C ILE A 368 11.08 -10.58 -6.83
N MET A 369 10.22 -11.38 -6.17
CA MET A 369 10.61 -12.53 -5.35
C MET A 369 10.40 -13.85 -6.11
N ARG A 370 11.38 -14.24 -6.92
CA ARG A 370 11.32 -15.47 -7.73
C ARG A 370 11.31 -16.79 -6.94
N GLY A 371 11.78 -16.76 -5.68
CA GLY A 371 11.85 -17.94 -4.81
C GLY A 371 10.63 -18.19 -3.93
N ALA A 372 9.60 -17.35 -4.02
CA ALA A 372 8.36 -17.52 -3.26
C ALA A 372 7.43 -18.56 -3.89
N LEU A 373 6.58 -19.18 -3.07
CA LEU A 373 5.48 -20.00 -3.55
C LEU A 373 4.33 -19.10 -4.03
N HIS A 374 4.06 -19.12 -5.32
CA HIS A 374 2.98 -18.34 -5.92
C HIS A 374 1.67 -19.12 -5.92
N VAL A 375 0.58 -18.47 -5.52
CA VAL A 375 -0.76 -19.07 -5.51
C VAL A 375 -1.74 -18.19 -6.26
N SER A 376 -2.67 -18.83 -6.97
CA SER A 376 -3.84 -18.17 -7.55
C SER A 376 -4.90 -18.00 -6.46
N VAL A 377 -5.51 -16.83 -6.40
CA VAL A 377 -6.49 -16.43 -5.36
C VAL A 377 -7.89 -16.44 -5.94
#